data_3e427631032fc84f0c906a9ab68dc0d0
#
_entry.id   3e427631032fc84f0c906a9ab68dc0d0
#
_cell.length_a   1.000
_cell.length_b   1.000
_cell.length_c   1.000
_cell.angle_alpha   90.00
_cell.angle_beta   90.00
_cell.angle_gamma   90.00
#
_symmetry.space_group_name_H-M   'P 1'
#
loop_
_entity.id
_entity.type
_entity.pdbx_description
1 polymer ?
#
loop_
_entity_poly.entity_id
_entity_poly.type
_entity_poly.pdbx_seq_one_letter_code
_entity_poly.pdbx_strand_id
1 'polypeptide(L)'
;MSKIKIIPLGGVREEGKNLYVVEVNESIFVLDCGLVFPEEELLGIDAVIPDFTYLVEKKDQIVGIFLTHGHDDAMGALPYLLEKVDAPVCGTELTIELATISAKSQGLHQHIENFFKIDEDVEIEFEDATVSFFRTTHTIPGSLGIVVSTDEGSIVYTGDFKFDPSSSEQYSTNYGRLTDIGEAGVLALLSDSADAENAIQSVSDKKITADMTEVFRNEDGRVIVASIGSNISRIQQLFYAAKNSGRTIF
;
A
#
# COMPACT_ATOMS: atom_id res chain seq x y z
N MET A 1 -1.30 31.43 0.28
CA MET A 1 -0.38 30.48 -0.39
C MET A 1 0.15 29.54 0.67
N SER A 2 -0.26 28.31 0.61
CA SER A 2 0.21 27.27 1.51
C SER A 2 1.65 26.90 1.17
N LYS A 3 2.48 26.69 2.18
CA LYS A 3 3.84 26.18 1.98
C LYS A 3 3.79 24.67 1.97
N ILE A 4 4.06 24.08 0.82
CA ILE A 4 4.02 22.62 0.64
C ILE A 4 5.45 22.08 0.48
N LYS A 5 5.75 20.97 1.20
CA LYS A 5 6.98 20.20 1.02
C LYS A 5 6.63 18.74 0.85
N ILE A 6 7.32 18.09 -0.07
CA ILE A 6 7.27 16.64 -0.26
C ILE A 6 8.66 16.09 0.08
N ILE A 7 8.73 15.20 1.06
CA ILE A 7 9.98 14.71 1.62
C ILE A 7 9.95 13.18 1.60
N PRO A 8 10.66 12.53 0.67
CA PRO A 8 10.83 11.08 0.72
C PRO A 8 11.82 10.71 1.82
N LEU A 9 11.41 9.87 2.75
CA LEU A 9 12.26 9.29 3.79
C LEU A 9 12.68 7.86 3.45
N GLY A 10 12.04 7.25 2.44
CA GLY A 10 12.35 5.94 1.88
C GLY A 10 11.61 5.73 0.56
N GLY A 11 11.90 4.63 -0.15
CA GLY A 11 11.21 4.26 -1.38
C GLY A 11 11.64 5.03 -2.64
N VAL A 12 12.75 5.77 -2.61
CA VAL A 12 13.28 6.49 -3.79
C VAL A 12 14.57 5.85 -4.27
N ARG A 13 14.58 5.36 -5.51
CA ARG A 13 15.69 4.59 -6.12
C ARG A 13 15.99 3.28 -5.39
N GLU A 14 15.00 2.72 -4.72
CA GLU A 14 15.06 1.45 -4.03
C GLU A 14 13.67 0.82 -4.03
N GLU A 15 13.57 -0.47 -3.85
CA GLU A 15 12.32 -1.19 -3.63
C GLU A 15 12.07 -1.34 -2.13
N GLY A 16 10.83 -1.10 -1.71
CA GLY A 16 10.41 -1.14 -0.30
C GLY A 16 10.78 0.11 0.50
N LYS A 17 10.58 0.06 1.80
CA LYS A 17 10.71 1.18 2.74
C LYS A 17 9.92 2.43 2.33
N ASN A 18 8.75 2.24 1.71
CA ASN A 18 7.96 3.37 1.25
C ASN A 18 7.54 4.24 2.44
N LEU A 19 8.01 5.47 2.45
CA LEU A 19 7.69 6.47 3.46
C LEU A 19 7.85 7.87 2.86
N TYR A 20 6.74 8.54 2.65
CA TYR A 20 6.70 9.91 2.15
C TYR A 20 6.05 10.82 3.17
N VAL A 21 6.53 12.03 3.24
CA VAL A 21 5.96 13.10 4.05
C VAL A 21 5.46 14.20 3.13
N VAL A 22 4.19 14.57 3.28
CA VAL A 22 3.63 15.80 2.73
C VAL A 22 3.44 16.76 3.89
N GLU A 23 4.21 17.86 3.91
CA GLU A 23 4.06 18.93 4.89
C GLU A 23 3.33 20.10 4.23
N VAL A 24 2.18 20.46 4.78
CA VAL A 24 1.40 21.62 4.35
C VAL A 24 1.37 22.58 5.53
N ASN A 25 2.04 23.73 5.39
CA ASN A 25 2.30 24.67 6.48
C ASN A 25 2.98 24.00 7.68
N GLU A 26 2.24 23.71 8.76
CA GLU A 26 2.73 23.01 9.94
C GLU A 26 2.13 21.61 10.09
N SER A 27 1.19 21.22 9.23
CA SER A 27 0.54 19.91 9.24
C SER A 27 1.35 18.88 8.44
N ILE A 28 1.66 17.75 9.06
CA ILE A 28 2.44 16.66 8.47
C ILE A 28 1.52 15.44 8.21
N PHE A 29 1.43 15.06 6.95
CA PHE A 29 0.76 13.87 6.45
C PHE A 29 1.81 12.82 6.11
N VAL A 30 1.79 11.69 6.80
CA VAL A 30 2.71 10.57 6.54
C VAL A 30 2.02 9.58 5.60
N LEU A 31 2.63 9.27 4.46
CA LEU A 31 2.12 8.37 3.45
C LEU A 31 2.97 7.12 3.44
N ASP A 32 2.40 6.01 3.87
CA ASP A 32 3.02 4.72 4.15
C ASP A 32 4.10 4.76 5.26
N CYS A 33 4.53 3.61 5.70
CA CYS A 33 5.60 3.40 6.67
C CYS A 33 6.18 1.99 6.49
N GLY A 34 6.86 1.77 5.36
CA GLY A 34 7.33 0.49 4.92
C GLY A 34 8.72 0.11 5.43
N LEU A 35 9.00 -1.18 5.39
CA LEU A 35 10.33 -1.74 5.59
C LEU A 35 10.79 -2.48 4.32
N VAL A 36 12.04 -2.93 4.34
CA VAL A 36 12.57 -3.91 3.40
C VAL A 36 13.33 -4.98 4.16
N PHE A 37 13.20 -6.23 3.71
CA PHE A 37 14.05 -7.32 4.22
C PHE A 37 15.42 -7.21 3.57
N PRO A 38 16.50 -7.32 4.35
CA PRO A 38 17.86 -7.18 3.82
C PRO A 38 18.19 -8.31 2.87
N GLU A 39 19.09 -8.04 1.93
CA GLU A 39 19.70 -9.07 1.11
C GLU A 39 20.53 -10.05 1.98
N GLU A 40 20.76 -11.27 1.50
CA GLU A 40 21.45 -12.35 2.24
C GLU A 40 22.84 -11.96 2.77
N GLU A 41 23.46 -10.93 2.21
CA GLU A 41 24.78 -10.44 2.60
C GLU A 41 24.81 -9.68 3.93
N LEU A 42 23.67 -9.18 4.41
CA LEU A 42 23.54 -8.40 5.64
C LEU A 42 23.25 -9.31 6.84
N LEU A 43 24.20 -10.17 7.20
CA LEU A 43 24.05 -11.11 8.30
C LEU A 43 23.74 -10.42 9.64
N GLY A 44 22.71 -10.90 10.34
CA GLY A 44 22.30 -10.38 11.64
C GLY A 44 21.39 -9.13 11.58
N ILE A 45 20.96 -8.74 10.40
CA ILE A 45 19.95 -7.70 10.18
C ILE A 45 18.62 -8.39 9.78
N ASP A 46 17.55 -8.17 10.55
CA ASP A 46 16.25 -8.77 10.27
C ASP A 46 15.38 -7.88 9.35
N ALA A 47 15.53 -6.56 9.44
CA ALA A 47 14.80 -5.59 8.63
C ALA A 47 15.57 -4.28 8.49
N VAL A 48 15.33 -3.56 7.40
CA VAL A 48 15.83 -2.21 7.17
C VAL A 48 14.63 -1.27 7.11
N ILE A 49 14.66 -0.24 7.95
CA ILE A 49 13.57 0.74 8.09
C ILE A 49 14.05 2.14 7.69
N PRO A 50 13.13 3.06 7.37
CA PRO A 50 13.47 4.47 7.14
C PRO A 50 14.04 5.15 8.38
N ASP A 51 14.78 6.24 8.17
CA ASP A 51 15.19 7.13 9.27
C ASP A 51 14.02 8.03 9.68
N PHE A 52 13.55 7.85 10.91
CA PHE A 52 12.41 8.60 11.46
C PHE A 52 12.80 9.92 12.14
N THR A 53 14.07 10.32 12.11
CA THR A 53 14.54 11.52 12.83
C THR A 53 13.67 12.75 12.52
N TYR A 54 13.36 12.99 11.24
CA TYR A 54 12.51 14.10 10.83
C TYR A 54 11.12 14.06 11.47
N LEU A 55 10.48 12.90 11.51
CA LEU A 55 9.14 12.71 12.09
C LEU A 55 9.18 12.83 13.62
N VAL A 56 10.22 12.32 14.26
CA VAL A 56 10.39 12.39 15.72
C VAL A 56 10.60 13.83 16.17
N GLU A 57 11.40 14.63 15.44
CA GLU A 57 11.62 16.04 15.74
C GLU A 57 10.37 16.91 15.58
N LYS A 58 9.44 16.47 14.72
CA LYS A 58 8.19 17.18 14.39
C LYS A 58 6.93 16.42 14.80
N LYS A 59 7.02 15.52 15.75
CA LYS A 59 5.93 14.60 16.11
C LYS A 59 4.61 15.29 16.43
N ASP A 60 4.64 16.48 17.02
CA ASP A 60 3.45 17.24 17.41
C ASP A 60 2.73 17.89 16.19
N GLN A 61 3.36 17.87 15.01
CA GLN A 61 2.80 18.35 13.75
C GLN A 61 2.18 17.22 12.90
N ILE A 62 2.37 15.94 13.28
CA ILE A 62 1.87 14.81 12.53
C ILE A 62 0.36 14.68 12.74
N VAL A 63 -0.41 14.91 11.70
CA VAL A 63 -1.88 14.85 11.74
C VAL A 63 -2.41 13.43 11.46
N GLY A 64 -1.62 12.58 10.80
CA GLY A 64 -1.98 11.19 10.55
C GLY A 64 -0.97 10.44 9.71
N ILE A 65 -1.04 9.11 9.80
CA ILE A 65 -0.30 8.14 8.99
C ILE A 65 -1.34 7.43 8.11
N PHE A 66 -1.20 7.52 6.81
CA PHE A 66 -2.15 6.99 5.83
C PHE A 66 -1.49 5.85 5.07
N LEU A 67 -2.05 4.65 5.21
CA LEU A 67 -1.51 3.43 4.63
C LEU A 67 -2.24 3.08 3.34
N THR A 68 -1.48 2.87 2.27
CA THR A 68 -2.03 2.50 0.96
C THR A 68 -2.51 1.05 0.94
N HIS A 69 -1.75 0.13 1.53
CA HIS A 69 -2.07 -1.30 1.54
C HIS A 69 -1.31 -2.06 2.64
N GLY A 70 -1.57 -3.36 2.77
CA GLY A 70 -1.10 -4.18 3.89
C GLY A 70 0.18 -4.97 3.64
N HIS A 71 1.04 -4.59 2.70
CA HIS A 71 2.34 -5.23 2.52
C HIS A 71 3.42 -4.59 3.41
N ASP A 72 4.50 -5.34 3.65
CA ASP A 72 5.58 -4.89 4.51
C ASP A 72 6.33 -3.66 3.97
N ASP A 73 6.42 -3.51 2.67
CA ASP A 73 7.04 -2.36 1.99
C ASP A 73 6.25 -1.06 2.15
N ALA A 74 4.95 -1.15 2.51
CA ALA A 74 4.08 0.00 2.77
C ALA A 74 3.78 0.21 4.27
N MET A 75 3.78 -0.84 5.12
CA MET A 75 3.39 -0.69 6.52
C MET A 75 4.31 -1.39 7.52
N GLY A 76 5.29 -2.18 7.07
CA GLY A 76 6.07 -3.04 7.95
C GLY A 76 6.94 -2.31 8.97
N ALA A 77 7.30 -1.05 8.73
CA ALA A 77 8.04 -0.22 9.68
C ALA A 77 7.14 0.57 10.65
N LEU A 78 5.81 0.50 10.49
CA LEU A 78 4.86 1.22 11.33
C LEU A 78 5.06 1.00 12.83
N PRO A 79 5.25 -0.22 13.35
CA PRO A 79 5.46 -0.43 14.77
C PRO A 79 6.68 0.32 15.32
N TYR A 80 7.79 0.36 14.56
CA TYR A 80 9.01 1.07 14.96
C TYR A 80 8.82 2.60 14.98
N LEU A 81 7.94 3.14 14.13
CA LEU A 81 7.57 4.56 14.17
C LEU A 81 6.68 4.83 15.37
N LEU A 82 5.68 3.99 15.66
CA LEU A 82 4.73 4.16 16.76
C LEU A 82 5.38 4.07 18.15
N GLU A 83 6.54 3.43 18.29
CA GLU A 83 7.34 3.50 19.52
C GLU A 83 7.82 4.93 19.84
N LYS A 84 7.90 5.80 18.85
CA LYS A 84 8.49 7.14 18.96
C LYS A 84 7.45 8.26 18.76
N VAL A 85 6.37 7.97 18.06
CA VAL A 85 5.34 8.92 17.62
C VAL A 85 3.97 8.37 17.96
N ASP A 86 3.10 9.19 18.54
CA ASP A 86 1.69 8.86 18.74
C ASP A 86 0.86 9.65 17.73
N ALA A 87 0.33 8.96 16.72
CA ALA A 87 -0.45 9.57 15.65
C ALA A 87 -1.57 8.62 15.17
N PRO A 88 -2.70 9.17 14.67
CA PRO A 88 -3.74 8.38 14.04
C PRO A 88 -3.21 7.61 12.83
N VAL A 89 -3.62 6.34 12.69
CA VAL A 89 -3.28 5.49 11.54
C VAL A 89 -4.56 5.17 10.78
N CYS A 90 -4.60 5.50 9.49
CA CYS A 90 -5.74 5.30 8.60
C CYS A 90 -5.38 4.30 7.50
N GLY A 91 -6.27 3.37 7.20
CA GLY A 91 -6.12 2.41 6.11
C GLY A 91 -7.38 1.58 5.93
N THR A 92 -7.44 0.78 4.88
CA THR A 92 -8.58 -0.10 4.66
C THR A 92 -8.70 -1.18 5.74
N GLU A 93 -9.84 -1.85 5.82
CA GLU A 93 -10.09 -2.84 6.86
C GLU A 93 -8.99 -3.90 6.95
N LEU A 94 -8.60 -4.50 5.83
CA LEU A 94 -7.53 -5.51 5.81
C LEU A 94 -6.18 -4.92 6.23
N THR A 95 -5.84 -3.74 5.74
CA THR A 95 -4.59 -3.04 6.07
C THR A 95 -4.52 -2.76 7.58
N ILE A 96 -5.60 -2.25 8.17
CA ILE A 96 -5.69 -1.96 9.60
C ILE A 96 -5.64 -3.24 10.46
N GLU A 97 -6.28 -4.33 10.02
CA GLU A 97 -6.17 -5.60 10.75
C GLU A 97 -4.73 -6.15 10.73
N LEU A 98 -4.04 -6.07 9.59
CA LEU A 98 -2.64 -6.48 9.49
C LEU A 98 -1.73 -5.58 10.33
N ALA A 99 -1.92 -4.26 10.28
CA ALA A 99 -1.21 -3.30 11.12
C ALA A 99 -1.45 -3.57 12.62
N THR A 100 -2.69 -3.92 12.98
CA THR A 100 -3.06 -4.30 14.35
C THR A 100 -2.31 -5.56 14.82
N ILE A 101 -2.23 -6.58 13.97
CA ILE A 101 -1.50 -7.81 14.27
C ILE A 101 -0.01 -7.48 14.47
N SER A 102 0.56 -6.68 13.57
CA SER A 102 1.97 -6.25 13.64
C SER A 102 2.26 -5.45 14.92
N ALA A 103 1.43 -4.46 15.24
CA ALA A 103 1.57 -3.66 16.47
C ALA A 103 1.45 -4.53 17.75
N LYS A 104 0.49 -5.44 17.79
CA LYS A 104 0.32 -6.39 18.91
C LYS A 104 1.53 -7.29 19.10
N SER A 105 2.11 -7.78 18.02
CA SER A 105 3.29 -8.67 18.08
C SER A 105 4.51 -7.99 18.72
N GLN A 106 4.57 -6.65 18.63
CA GLN A 106 5.62 -5.83 19.25
C GLN A 106 5.19 -5.18 20.58
N GLY A 107 4.04 -5.54 21.11
CA GLY A 107 3.57 -5.08 22.43
C GLY A 107 2.96 -3.67 22.45
N LEU A 108 2.67 -3.08 21.29
CA LEU A 108 2.18 -1.70 21.12
C LEU A 108 0.64 -1.62 21.20
N HIS A 109 0.05 -2.28 22.19
CA HIS A 109 -1.41 -2.36 22.34
C HIS A 109 -2.09 -1.00 22.52
N GLN A 110 -1.40 -0.03 23.14
CA GLN A 110 -1.93 1.30 23.43
C GLN A 110 -2.18 2.15 22.17
N HIS A 111 -1.50 1.89 21.06
CA HIS A 111 -1.64 2.65 19.82
C HIS A 111 -2.83 2.20 18.97
N ILE A 112 -3.36 0.99 19.22
CA ILE A 112 -4.42 0.38 18.39
C ILE A 112 -5.74 1.18 18.47
N GLU A 113 -5.98 1.88 19.56
CA GLU A 113 -7.17 2.73 19.73
C GLU A 113 -7.19 3.91 18.74
N ASN A 114 -6.01 4.27 18.18
CA ASN A 114 -5.83 5.32 17.17
C ASN A 114 -5.78 4.75 15.73
N PHE A 115 -6.23 3.51 15.51
CA PHE A 115 -6.28 2.90 14.18
C PHE A 115 -7.69 3.01 13.62
N PHE A 116 -7.83 3.67 12.46
CA PHE A 116 -9.10 4.00 11.83
C PHE A 116 -9.26 3.28 10.49
N LYS A 117 -10.36 2.56 10.35
CA LYS A 117 -10.73 1.93 9.08
C LYS A 117 -11.38 2.96 8.18
N ILE A 118 -10.89 3.05 6.96
CA ILE A 118 -11.40 3.94 5.91
C ILE A 118 -11.63 3.15 4.63
N ASP A 119 -12.32 3.75 3.68
CA ASP A 119 -12.49 3.28 2.31
C ASP A 119 -12.30 4.43 1.31
N GLU A 120 -12.54 4.19 0.03
CA GLU A 120 -12.35 5.18 -1.03
C GLU A 120 -13.34 6.35 -0.99
N ASP A 121 -14.46 6.21 -0.27
CA ASP A 121 -15.51 7.23 -0.20
C ASP A 121 -15.29 8.20 0.97
N VAL A 122 -14.32 7.91 1.85
CA VAL A 122 -13.99 8.74 3.01
C VAL A 122 -13.17 9.95 2.57
N GLU A 123 -13.55 11.12 3.10
CA GLU A 123 -12.76 12.35 3.06
C GLU A 123 -12.52 12.84 4.49
N ILE A 124 -11.28 13.22 4.80
CA ILE A 124 -10.89 13.68 6.12
C ILE A 124 -10.38 15.12 5.99
N GLU A 125 -11.11 16.06 6.60
CA GLU A 125 -10.76 17.47 6.61
C GLU A 125 -9.79 17.77 7.75
N PHE A 126 -8.71 18.48 7.42
CA PHE A 126 -7.75 19.07 8.36
C PHE A 126 -7.70 20.58 8.15
N GLU A 127 -7.04 21.29 9.05
CA GLU A 127 -6.93 22.76 8.97
C GLU A 127 -6.29 23.23 7.65
N ASP A 128 -5.26 22.51 7.18
CA ASP A 128 -4.44 22.92 6.03
C ASP A 128 -4.72 22.14 4.73
N ALA A 129 -5.42 21.00 4.82
CA ALA A 129 -5.65 20.15 3.66
C ALA A 129 -6.81 19.15 3.90
N THR A 130 -7.30 18.58 2.83
CA THR A 130 -8.24 17.42 2.87
C THR A 130 -7.55 16.19 2.33
N VAL A 131 -7.69 15.07 3.04
CA VAL A 131 -7.20 13.76 2.57
C VAL A 131 -8.35 12.94 2.04
N SER A 132 -8.22 12.47 0.81
CA SER A 132 -9.18 11.57 0.17
C SER A 132 -8.47 10.40 -0.51
N PHE A 133 -9.23 9.43 -1.00
CA PHE A 133 -8.68 8.15 -1.44
C PHE A 133 -9.29 7.72 -2.78
N PHE A 134 -8.59 6.80 -3.46
CA PHE A 134 -9.09 6.11 -4.64
C PHE A 134 -8.57 4.67 -4.68
N ARG A 135 -9.38 3.73 -5.14
CA ARG A 135 -8.95 2.33 -5.26
C ARG A 135 -7.92 2.15 -6.36
N THR A 136 -6.91 1.35 -6.06
CA THR A 136 -5.88 0.89 -7.00
C THR A 136 -5.94 -0.64 -7.16
N THR A 137 -5.54 -1.14 -8.33
CA THR A 137 -5.37 -2.57 -8.56
C THR A 137 -3.99 -2.99 -8.08
N HIS A 138 -3.95 -3.87 -7.09
CA HIS A 138 -2.72 -4.45 -6.57
C HIS A 138 -2.91 -5.94 -6.21
N THR A 139 -1.89 -6.59 -5.68
CA THR A 139 -1.89 -8.04 -5.36
C THR A 139 -2.57 -8.38 -4.04
N ILE A 140 -2.97 -7.36 -3.28
CA ILE A 140 -3.73 -7.47 -2.04
C ILE A 140 -5.03 -6.65 -2.16
N PRO A 141 -6.18 -7.12 -1.62
CA PRO A 141 -7.43 -6.36 -1.70
C PRO A 141 -7.41 -5.13 -0.81
N GLY A 142 -8.17 -4.12 -1.20
CA GLY A 142 -8.31 -2.88 -0.44
C GLY A 142 -7.11 -1.94 -0.57
N SER A 143 -6.33 -2.05 -1.66
CA SER A 143 -5.27 -1.08 -1.94
C SER A 143 -5.87 0.25 -2.38
N LEU A 144 -5.33 1.33 -1.82
CA LEU A 144 -5.75 2.71 -2.06
C LEU A 144 -4.57 3.57 -2.52
N GLY A 145 -4.85 4.51 -3.41
CA GLY A 145 -4.03 5.71 -3.53
C GLY A 145 -4.55 6.81 -2.61
N ILE A 146 -3.70 7.76 -2.27
CA ILE A 146 -3.95 8.83 -1.31
C ILE A 146 -3.84 10.19 -2.03
N VAL A 147 -4.76 11.08 -1.76
CA VAL A 147 -4.79 12.43 -2.29
C VAL A 147 -4.78 13.42 -1.14
N VAL A 148 -3.77 14.27 -1.08
CA VAL A 148 -3.70 15.40 -0.16
C VAL A 148 -4.03 16.67 -0.94
N SER A 149 -5.26 17.17 -0.79
CA SER A 149 -5.77 18.33 -1.49
C SER A 149 -5.56 19.60 -0.69
N THR A 150 -5.03 20.62 -1.34
CA THR A 150 -4.75 21.94 -0.76
C THR A 150 -5.31 23.04 -1.66
N ASP A 151 -5.29 24.29 -1.19
CA ASP A 151 -5.66 25.47 -2.00
C ASP A 151 -4.78 25.66 -3.24
N GLU A 152 -3.58 25.09 -3.26
CA GLU A 152 -2.61 25.19 -4.37
C GLU A 152 -2.73 24.04 -5.39
N GLY A 153 -3.52 23.01 -5.11
CA GLY A 153 -3.69 21.80 -5.88
C GLY A 153 -3.45 20.53 -5.06
N SER A 154 -3.60 19.39 -5.69
CA SER A 154 -3.53 18.09 -5.03
C SER A 154 -2.17 17.43 -5.19
N ILE A 155 -1.69 16.79 -4.13
CA ILE A 155 -0.58 15.85 -4.15
C ILE A 155 -1.19 14.45 -4.19
N VAL A 156 -0.88 13.67 -5.22
CA VAL A 156 -1.42 12.32 -5.43
C VAL A 156 -0.32 11.31 -5.21
N TYR A 157 -0.55 10.36 -4.31
CA TYR A 157 0.33 9.23 -4.04
C TYR A 157 -0.38 7.93 -4.42
N THR A 158 0.16 7.18 -5.37
CA THR A 158 -0.53 6.00 -5.93
C THR A 158 -0.46 4.78 -5.03
N GLY A 159 0.55 4.69 -4.14
CA GLY A 159 0.98 3.39 -3.64
C GLY A 159 1.36 2.47 -4.79
N ASP A 160 1.43 1.19 -4.55
CA ASP A 160 1.68 0.19 -5.58
C ASP A 160 0.44 -0.07 -6.42
N PHE A 161 0.60 -0.10 -7.74
CA PHE A 161 -0.54 -0.31 -8.62
C PHE A 161 -0.17 -0.99 -9.94
N LYS A 162 -1.18 -1.56 -10.57
CA LYS A 162 -1.18 -1.93 -12.00
C LYS A 162 -2.51 -1.54 -12.62
N PHE A 163 -2.54 -1.41 -13.94
CA PHE A 163 -3.79 -1.29 -14.69
C PHE A 163 -4.18 -2.64 -15.26
N ASP A 164 -5.21 -3.26 -14.67
CA ASP A 164 -5.80 -4.50 -15.16
C ASP A 164 -7.33 -4.38 -15.17
N PRO A 165 -7.94 -4.04 -16.31
CA PRO A 165 -9.39 -3.91 -16.41
C PRO A 165 -10.14 -5.24 -16.26
N SER A 166 -9.42 -6.38 -16.21
CA SER A 166 -10.00 -7.71 -16.00
C SER A 166 -10.05 -8.13 -14.53
N SER A 167 -9.48 -7.33 -13.63
CA SER A 167 -9.50 -7.59 -12.19
C SER A 167 -10.92 -7.61 -11.64
N SER A 168 -11.16 -8.44 -10.62
CA SER A 168 -12.45 -8.44 -9.93
C SER A 168 -12.68 -7.12 -9.19
N GLU A 169 -13.95 -6.82 -8.88
CA GLU A 169 -14.37 -5.54 -8.29
C GLU A 169 -13.52 -5.12 -7.09
N GLN A 170 -13.24 -6.05 -6.18
CA GLN A 170 -12.43 -5.80 -4.97
C GLN A 170 -10.94 -5.45 -5.24
N TYR A 171 -10.46 -5.67 -6.46
CA TYR A 171 -9.09 -5.36 -6.91
C TYR A 171 -9.09 -4.33 -8.04
N SER A 172 -10.24 -3.80 -8.46
CA SER A 172 -10.32 -2.91 -9.62
C SER A 172 -9.98 -1.47 -9.26
N THR A 173 -9.23 -0.81 -10.13
CA THR A 173 -8.98 0.65 -10.03
C THR A 173 -10.26 1.43 -10.30
N ASN A 174 -10.52 2.46 -9.49
CA ASN A 174 -11.60 3.40 -9.74
C ASN A 174 -11.15 4.48 -10.75
N TYR A 175 -11.29 4.17 -12.05
CA TYR A 175 -10.88 5.07 -13.12
C TYR A 175 -11.69 6.38 -13.17
N GLY A 176 -12.97 6.34 -12.74
CA GLY A 176 -13.80 7.54 -12.63
C GLY A 176 -13.20 8.54 -11.64
N ARG A 177 -12.89 8.07 -10.43
CA ARG A 177 -12.27 8.90 -9.39
C ARG A 177 -10.91 9.47 -9.84
N LEU A 178 -10.10 8.67 -10.56
CA LEU A 178 -8.83 9.15 -11.13
C LEU A 178 -9.03 10.29 -12.13
N THR A 179 -10.07 10.21 -12.95
CA THR A 179 -10.41 11.27 -13.91
C THR A 179 -10.81 12.54 -13.17
N ASP A 180 -11.67 12.44 -12.15
CA ASP A 180 -12.12 13.58 -11.35
C ASP A 180 -10.93 14.26 -10.64
N ILE A 181 -10.01 13.49 -10.07
CA ILE A 181 -8.78 13.99 -9.44
C ILE A 181 -7.92 14.73 -10.47
N GLY A 182 -7.76 14.15 -11.66
CA GLY A 182 -6.98 14.76 -12.75
C GLY A 182 -7.59 16.08 -13.23
N GLU A 183 -8.93 16.17 -13.37
CA GLU A 183 -9.64 17.37 -13.78
C GLU A 183 -9.60 18.47 -12.72
N ALA A 184 -9.58 18.12 -11.44
CA ALA A 184 -9.47 19.07 -10.33
C ALA A 184 -8.10 19.75 -10.23
N GLY A 185 -7.06 19.15 -10.83
CA GLY A 185 -5.69 19.67 -10.89
C GLY A 185 -4.74 19.00 -9.90
N VAL A 186 -3.67 18.44 -10.45
CA VAL A 186 -2.62 17.73 -9.69
C VAL A 186 -1.34 18.56 -9.68
N LEU A 187 -0.93 18.98 -8.47
CA LEU A 187 0.31 19.72 -8.23
C LEU A 187 1.53 18.80 -8.32
N ALA A 188 1.44 17.61 -7.75
CA ALA A 188 2.49 16.60 -7.79
C ALA A 188 1.90 15.19 -7.81
N LEU A 189 2.51 14.30 -8.60
CA LEU A 189 2.20 12.89 -8.67
C LEU A 189 3.40 12.08 -8.15
N LEU A 190 3.20 11.36 -7.06
CA LEU A 190 4.13 10.39 -6.49
C LEU A 190 3.66 9.01 -6.95
N SER A 191 4.25 8.49 -8.00
CA SER A 191 3.81 7.26 -8.65
C SER A 191 4.78 6.11 -8.41
N ASP A 192 4.24 4.93 -8.14
CA ASP A 192 4.97 3.69 -8.30
C ASP A 192 5.60 3.63 -9.69
N SER A 193 6.85 3.18 -9.74
CA SER A 193 7.62 3.01 -10.97
C SER A 193 8.34 1.65 -11.02
N ALA A 194 7.94 0.70 -10.18
CA ALA A 194 8.44 -0.67 -10.25
C ALA A 194 8.21 -1.23 -11.65
N ASP A 195 9.18 -1.95 -12.17
CA ASP A 195 9.17 -2.53 -13.52
C ASP A 195 9.00 -1.53 -14.69
N ALA A 196 9.10 -0.22 -14.46
CA ALA A 196 8.93 0.79 -15.52
C ALA A 196 9.96 0.67 -16.67
N GLU A 197 11.10 0.04 -16.43
CA GLU A 197 12.13 -0.25 -17.44
C GLU A 197 11.79 -1.48 -18.29
N ASN A 198 10.87 -2.32 -17.85
CA ASN A 198 10.47 -3.54 -18.54
C ASN A 198 9.41 -3.24 -19.59
N ALA A 199 9.75 -3.47 -20.85
CA ALA A 199 8.80 -3.34 -21.97
C ALA A 199 7.75 -4.49 -22.02
N ILE A 200 7.76 -5.39 -21.03
CA ILE A 200 6.85 -6.54 -20.96
C ILE A 200 5.50 -6.05 -20.44
N GLN A 201 4.48 -6.22 -21.28
CA GLN A 201 3.11 -5.94 -20.86
C GLN A 201 2.70 -6.88 -19.72
N SER A 202 2.17 -6.34 -18.64
CA SER A 202 1.68 -7.14 -17.52
C SER A 202 0.57 -8.09 -17.98
N VAL A 203 0.66 -9.35 -17.57
CA VAL A 203 -0.36 -10.35 -17.89
C VAL A 203 -1.58 -10.14 -17.02
N SER A 204 -2.77 -10.14 -17.62
CA SER A 204 -4.01 -9.95 -16.86
C SER A 204 -4.29 -11.10 -15.90
N ASP A 205 -4.91 -10.82 -14.78
CA ASP A 205 -5.29 -11.80 -13.75
C ASP A 205 -6.20 -12.89 -14.31
N LYS A 206 -7.08 -12.54 -15.26
CA LYS A 206 -7.95 -13.48 -15.96
C LYS A 206 -7.16 -14.50 -16.77
N LYS A 207 -6.12 -14.05 -17.48
CA LYS A 207 -5.27 -14.94 -18.27
C LYS A 207 -4.48 -15.89 -17.36
N ILE A 208 -3.89 -15.36 -16.30
CA ILE A 208 -3.14 -16.16 -15.32
C ILE A 208 -4.02 -17.27 -14.72
N THR A 209 -5.25 -16.94 -14.34
CA THR A 209 -6.22 -17.91 -13.80
C THR A 209 -6.57 -18.99 -14.82
N ALA A 210 -6.72 -18.61 -16.10
CA ALA A 210 -6.99 -19.54 -17.19
C ALA A 210 -5.80 -20.50 -17.41
N ASP A 211 -4.59 -19.95 -17.51
CA ASP A 211 -3.36 -20.73 -17.71
C ASP A 211 -3.12 -21.73 -16.55
N MET A 212 -3.30 -21.30 -15.30
CA MET A 212 -3.24 -22.18 -14.12
C MET A 212 -4.30 -23.31 -14.18
N THR A 213 -5.53 -22.95 -14.56
CA THR A 213 -6.62 -23.93 -14.68
C THR A 213 -6.30 -24.97 -15.76
N GLU A 214 -5.69 -24.57 -16.87
CA GLU A 214 -5.25 -25.47 -17.93
C GLU A 214 -4.16 -26.44 -17.44
N VAL A 215 -3.12 -25.91 -16.76
CA VAL A 215 -2.08 -26.74 -16.15
C VAL A 215 -2.70 -27.76 -15.18
N PHE A 216 -3.60 -27.30 -14.30
CA PHE A 216 -4.23 -28.17 -13.31
C PHE A 216 -5.12 -29.28 -13.92
N ARG A 217 -5.71 -29.04 -15.09
CA ARG A 217 -6.51 -30.05 -15.82
C ARG A 217 -5.67 -31.06 -16.57
N ASN A 218 -4.55 -30.60 -17.13
CA ASN A 218 -3.71 -31.43 -18.01
C ASN A 218 -2.74 -32.32 -17.24
N GLU A 219 -2.46 -32.03 -15.97
CA GLU A 219 -1.56 -32.83 -15.15
C GLU A 219 -2.32 -33.91 -14.37
N ASP A 220 -1.94 -35.17 -14.50
CA ASP A 220 -2.54 -36.29 -13.77
C ASP A 220 -1.98 -36.41 -12.34
N GLY A 221 -0.77 -35.92 -12.11
CA GLY A 221 -0.04 -36.05 -10.86
C GLY A 221 -0.30 -34.91 -9.88
N ARG A 222 0.51 -34.87 -8.81
CA ARG A 222 0.53 -33.80 -7.85
C ARG A 222 1.16 -32.55 -8.48
N VAL A 223 0.51 -31.41 -8.33
CA VAL A 223 1.05 -30.07 -8.71
C VAL A 223 1.50 -29.35 -7.46
N ILE A 224 2.74 -28.88 -7.45
CA ILE A 224 3.31 -28.07 -6.39
C ILE A 224 3.44 -26.65 -6.92
N VAL A 225 2.86 -25.68 -6.21
CA VAL A 225 2.90 -24.27 -6.58
C VAL A 225 3.61 -23.48 -5.48
N ALA A 226 4.64 -22.75 -5.86
CA ALA A 226 5.28 -21.77 -4.98
C ALA A 226 4.72 -20.38 -5.26
N SER A 227 4.37 -19.66 -4.21
CA SER A 227 3.85 -18.28 -4.30
C SER A 227 4.27 -17.47 -3.07
N ILE A 228 4.38 -16.16 -3.23
CA ILE A 228 4.57 -15.24 -2.11
C ILE A 228 3.26 -15.22 -1.30
N GLY A 229 3.34 -15.42 0.02
CA GLY A 229 2.17 -15.53 0.90
C GLY A 229 1.33 -14.26 1.00
N SER A 230 1.94 -13.10 0.82
CA SER A 230 1.25 -11.80 0.82
C SER A 230 0.53 -11.48 -0.50
N ASN A 231 0.79 -12.23 -1.59
CA ASN A 231 0.05 -12.09 -2.84
C ASN A 231 -1.32 -12.80 -2.76
N ILE A 232 -2.25 -12.15 -2.07
CA ILE A 232 -3.60 -12.69 -1.80
C ILE A 232 -4.37 -12.93 -3.10
N SER A 233 -4.23 -12.06 -4.09
CA SER A 233 -4.84 -12.23 -5.41
C SER A 233 -4.39 -13.55 -6.06
N ARG A 234 -3.10 -13.86 -6.01
CA ARG A 234 -2.55 -15.11 -6.58
C ARG A 234 -3.05 -16.35 -5.83
N ILE A 235 -3.09 -16.29 -4.51
CA ILE A 235 -3.61 -17.39 -3.68
C ILE A 235 -5.08 -17.64 -4.02
N GLN A 236 -5.89 -16.60 -4.16
CA GLN A 236 -7.29 -16.74 -4.55
C GLN A 236 -7.45 -17.33 -5.96
N GLN A 237 -6.63 -16.90 -6.91
CA GLN A 237 -6.61 -17.48 -8.27
C GLN A 237 -6.26 -18.97 -8.25
N LEU A 238 -5.29 -19.38 -7.42
CA LEU A 238 -4.93 -20.80 -7.24
C LEU A 238 -6.10 -21.61 -6.69
N PHE A 239 -6.82 -21.09 -5.71
CA PHE A 239 -8.01 -21.76 -5.16
C PHE A 239 -9.12 -21.90 -6.20
N TYR A 240 -9.37 -20.89 -7.00
CA TYR A 240 -10.35 -20.97 -8.10
C TYR A 240 -9.91 -21.96 -9.17
N ALA A 241 -8.65 -21.94 -9.58
CA ALA A 241 -8.14 -22.89 -10.57
C ALA A 241 -8.22 -24.34 -10.09
N ALA A 242 -7.87 -24.62 -8.83
CA ALA A 242 -7.96 -25.94 -8.23
C ALA A 242 -9.43 -26.40 -8.15
N LYS A 243 -10.34 -25.56 -7.65
CA LYS A 243 -11.77 -25.84 -7.59
C LYS A 243 -12.35 -26.18 -8.97
N ASN A 244 -12.03 -25.37 -9.99
CA ASN A 244 -12.52 -25.54 -11.35
C ASN A 244 -11.92 -26.77 -12.06
N SER A 245 -10.85 -27.34 -11.53
CA SER A 245 -10.18 -28.54 -12.04
C SER A 245 -10.47 -29.81 -11.21
N GLY A 246 -11.34 -29.68 -10.17
CA GLY A 246 -11.68 -30.81 -9.29
C GLY A 246 -10.52 -31.27 -8.39
N ARG A 247 -9.53 -30.42 -8.15
CA ARG A 247 -8.38 -30.72 -7.32
C ARG A 247 -8.57 -30.31 -5.87
N THR A 248 -8.02 -31.10 -4.96
CA THR A 248 -7.96 -30.78 -3.53
C THR A 248 -6.66 -30.03 -3.22
N ILE A 249 -6.75 -29.03 -2.40
CA ILE A 249 -5.61 -28.20 -1.91
C ILE A 249 -5.23 -28.72 -0.53
N PHE A 250 -3.93 -28.86 -0.27
CA PHE A 250 -3.36 -29.26 1.00
C PHE A 250 -2.37 -28.22 1.50
#